data_c42720e3d724527d9d94674c6f757307
#
_entry.id   c42720e3d724527d9d94674c6f757307
#
_cell.length_a   1.000
_cell.length_b   1.000
_cell.length_c   1.000
_cell.angle_alpha   90.00
_cell.angle_beta   90.00
_cell.angle_gamma   90.00
#
_symmetry.space_group_name_H-M   'P 1'
#
loop_
_entity.id
_entity.type
_entity.pdbx_description
1 polymer ?
#
loop_
_entity_poly.entity_id
_entity_poly.type
_entity_poly.pdbx_seq_one_letter_code
_entity_poly.pdbx_strand_id
1 'polypeptide(L)'
;MDQVYEVLDSEEGIERALDKIRSIKPHIAVWWSSGAQHAQLMKDGEVDMTTGWNGRFDVAKEDGAKVAYSWKTGIMDWEGYGIPKGAKNKDLAMSYIAEMMKPEYMAEFAKYITYGPTNNKVYELGLMEESRARQMPSHPDNAKHQLTIKTEWYAKWRTRASEMYTEMMTE
;
A
#
# COMPACT_ATOMS: atom_id res chain seq x y z
N MET A 1 5.93 -14.41 6.49
CA MET A 1 4.73 -13.86 5.82
C MET A 1 4.25 -14.69 4.64
N ASP A 2 5.08 -15.54 4.10
CA ASP A 2 4.75 -16.34 2.89
C ASP A 2 3.54 -17.28 3.04
N GLN A 3 3.22 -17.69 4.25
CA GLN A 3 2.09 -18.59 4.55
C GLN A 3 0.71 -17.90 4.60
N VAL A 4 0.64 -16.59 4.58
CA VAL A 4 -0.65 -15.89 4.71
C VAL A 4 -1.60 -16.26 3.57
N TYR A 5 -1.12 -16.21 2.34
CA TYR A 5 -1.94 -16.55 1.18
C TYR A 5 -2.23 -18.06 1.05
N GLU A 6 -1.42 -18.92 1.65
CA GLU A 6 -1.72 -20.35 1.75
C GLU A 6 -2.91 -20.59 2.69
N VAL A 7 -2.92 -19.89 3.84
CA VAL A 7 -4.05 -19.95 4.78
C VAL A 7 -5.31 -19.35 4.15
N LEU A 8 -5.20 -18.23 3.44
CA LEU A 8 -6.33 -17.54 2.82
C LEU A 8 -6.83 -18.20 1.52
N ASP A 9 -6.24 -19.30 1.07
CA ASP A 9 -6.64 -19.98 -0.19
C ASP A 9 -7.85 -20.92 -0.01
N SER A 10 -8.72 -20.61 0.95
CA SER A 10 -9.99 -21.30 1.20
C SER A 10 -10.99 -20.36 1.87
N GLU A 11 -12.30 -20.65 1.77
CA GLU A 11 -13.32 -19.90 2.52
C GLU A 11 -13.11 -19.98 4.04
N GLU A 12 -12.70 -21.13 4.55
CA GLU A 12 -12.37 -21.31 5.97
C GLU A 12 -11.21 -20.41 6.41
N GLY A 13 -10.18 -20.28 5.58
CA GLY A 13 -9.05 -19.39 5.83
C GLY A 13 -9.44 -17.91 5.81
N ILE A 14 -10.32 -17.52 4.88
CA ILE A 14 -10.89 -16.18 4.81
C ILE A 14 -11.75 -15.91 6.05
N GLU A 15 -12.62 -16.86 6.43
CA GLU A 15 -13.47 -16.75 7.62
C GLU A 15 -12.62 -16.56 8.90
N ARG A 16 -11.55 -17.33 9.04
CA ARG A 16 -10.60 -17.16 10.15
C ARG A 16 -10.03 -15.73 10.22
N ALA A 17 -9.75 -15.08 9.08
CA ALA A 17 -9.30 -13.70 9.06
C ALA A 17 -10.44 -12.74 9.45
N LEU A 18 -11.67 -12.99 9.00
CA LEU A 18 -12.85 -12.21 9.37
C LEU A 18 -13.18 -12.35 10.85
N ASP A 19 -13.05 -13.53 11.44
CA ASP A 19 -13.18 -13.74 12.89
C ASP A 19 -12.22 -12.89 13.68
N LYS A 20 -10.99 -12.74 13.18
CA LYS A 20 -10.03 -11.83 13.82
C LYS A 20 -10.49 -10.37 13.73
N ILE A 21 -11.08 -9.96 12.62
CA ILE A 21 -11.65 -8.62 12.48
C ILE A 21 -12.84 -8.45 13.42
N ARG A 22 -13.77 -9.43 13.51
CA ARG A 22 -14.88 -9.43 14.49
C ARG A 22 -14.39 -9.20 15.91
N SER A 23 -13.30 -9.86 16.28
CA SER A 23 -12.75 -9.76 17.64
C SER A 23 -12.25 -8.35 18.01
N ILE A 24 -11.88 -7.54 17.02
CA ILE A 24 -11.43 -6.15 17.22
C ILE A 24 -12.49 -5.11 16.82
N LYS A 25 -13.59 -5.52 16.16
CA LYS A 25 -14.65 -4.62 15.69
C LYS A 25 -15.18 -3.68 16.77
N PRO A 26 -15.38 -4.09 18.05
CA PRO A 26 -15.80 -3.18 19.14
C PRO A 26 -14.80 -2.05 19.46
N HIS A 27 -13.56 -2.19 19.03
CA HIS A 27 -12.49 -1.21 19.25
C HIS A 27 -12.20 -0.34 18.01
N ILE A 28 -12.91 -0.56 16.90
CA ILE A 28 -12.76 0.21 15.68
C ILE A 28 -13.71 1.39 15.71
N ALA A 29 -13.17 2.58 15.94
CA ALA A 29 -13.96 3.80 16.00
C ALA A 29 -14.48 4.22 14.61
N VAL A 30 -13.68 4.03 13.56
CA VAL A 30 -14.02 4.46 12.19
C VAL A 30 -13.54 3.45 11.16
N TRP A 31 -14.44 3.07 10.27
CA TRP A 31 -14.12 2.35 9.03
C TRP A 31 -13.91 3.39 7.94
N TRP A 32 -12.67 3.78 7.72
CA TRP A 32 -12.36 4.82 6.74
C TRP A 32 -12.54 4.31 5.30
N SER A 33 -12.91 5.22 4.40
CA SER A 33 -13.17 4.91 2.99
C SER A 33 -12.33 5.72 2.00
N SER A 34 -11.50 6.64 2.48
CA SER A 34 -10.63 7.45 1.63
C SER A 34 -9.27 7.71 2.26
N GLY A 35 -8.25 7.90 1.41
CA GLY A 35 -6.89 8.18 1.87
C GLY A 35 -6.73 9.51 2.63
N ALA A 36 -7.61 10.46 2.43
CA ALA A 36 -7.61 11.70 3.21
C ALA A 36 -8.15 11.46 4.63
N GLN A 37 -9.18 10.61 4.77
CA GLN A 37 -9.86 10.38 6.04
C GLN A 37 -8.93 9.76 7.10
N HIS A 38 -8.22 8.66 6.80
CA HIS A 38 -7.36 8.02 7.80
C HIS A 38 -6.21 8.93 8.27
N ALA A 39 -5.66 9.75 7.37
CA ALA A 39 -4.60 10.68 7.75
C ALA A 39 -5.15 11.81 8.63
N GLN A 40 -6.36 12.30 8.34
CA GLN A 40 -7.01 13.34 9.13
C GLN A 40 -7.37 12.84 10.54
N LEU A 41 -7.93 11.64 10.68
CA LEU A 41 -8.24 11.02 11.96
C LEU A 41 -7.01 10.95 12.89
N MET A 42 -5.84 10.59 12.32
CA MET A 42 -4.59 10.57 13.07
C MET A 42 -4.08 11.98 13.41
N LYS A 43 -4.23 12.93 12.47
CA LYS A 43 -3.79 14.32 12.66
C LYS A 43 -4.58 15.01 13.77
N ASP A 44 -5.88 14.75 13.84
CA ASP A 44 -6.79 15.34 14.83
C ASP A 44 -6.77 14.59 16.18
N GLY A 45 -6.08 13.44 16.24
CA GLY A 45 -6.03 12.61 17.46
C GLY A 45 -7.36 11.92 17.78
N GLU A 46 -8.21 11.72 16.80
CA GLU A 46 -9.50 11.02 16.96
C GLU A 46 -9.32 9.51 17.12
N VAL A 47 -8.20 8.98 16.67
CA VAL A 47 -7.83 7.56 16.79
C VAL A 47 -6.37 7.43 17.21
N ASP A 48 -6.06 6.41 18.03
CA ASP A 48 -4.70 6.12 18.47
C ASP A 48 -3.90 5.33 17.42
N MET A 49 -4.58 4.54 16.60
CA MET A 49 -3.99 3.69 15.55
C MET A 49 -4.91 3.62 14.34
N THR A 50 -4.29 3.55 13.16
CA THR A 50 -5.03 3.29 11.92
C THR A 50 -4.14 2.57 10.91
N THR A 51 -4.75 1.91 9.93
CA THR A 51 -4.08 1.51 8.70
C THR A 51 -4.16 2.64 7.68
N GLY A 52 -3.25 2.68 6.70
CA GLY A 52 -3.33 3.70 5.66
C GLY A 52 -2.10 3.71 4.75
N TRP A 53 -2.11 4.58 3.77
CA TRP A 53 -1.00 4.76 2.84
C TRP A 53 0.08 5.67 3.44
N ASN A 54 1.32 5.19 3.43
CA ASN A 54 2.46 5.87 4.05
C ASN A 54 2.65 7.33 3.57
N GLY A 55 2.50 7.59 2.27
CA GLY A 55 2.65 8.94 1.73
C GLY A 55 1.66 9.95 2.33
N ARG A 56 0.46 9.51 2.75
CA ARG A 56 -0.50 10.38 3.45
C ARG A 56 -0.05 10.72 4.86
N PHE A 57 0.55 9.75 5.56
CA PHE A 57 1.13 10.00 6.88
C PHE A 57 2.37 10.87 6.83
N ASP A 58 3.17 10.77 5.77
CA ASP A 58 4.33 11.63 5.61
C ASP A 58 3.92 13.09 5.37
N VAL A 59 2.91 13.35 4.54
CA VAL A 59 2.32 14.69 4.40
C VAL A 59 1.78 15.19 5.76
N ALA A 60 1.09 14.35 6.52
CA ALA A 60 0.61 14.75 7.84
C ALA A 60 1.76 15.11 8.80
N LYS A 61 2.89 14.38 8.75
CA LYS A 61 4.11 14.70 9.52
C LYS A 61 4.74 16.02 9.09
N GLU A 62 4.82 16.28 7.78
CA GLU A 62 5.29 17.57 7.24
C GLU A 62 4.42 18.73 7.71
N ASP A 63 3.11 18.51 7.85
CA ASP A 63 2.15 19.46 8.44
C ASP A 63 2.24 19.57 9.99
N GLY A 64 3.18 18.86 10.61
CA GLY A 64 3.44 18.93 12.06
C GLY A 64 2.65 17.92 12.92
N ALA A 65 1.94 16.97 12.32
CA ALA A 65 1.26 15.93 13.06
C ALA A 65 2.26 14.96 13.74
N LYS A 66 1.99 14.58 15.00
CA LYS A 66 2.81 13.64 15.78
C LYS A 66 2.43 12.20 15.45
N VAL A 67 2.65 11.78 14.22
CA VAL A 67 2.32 10.44 13.73
C VAL A 67 3.58 9.67 13.34
N ALA A 68 3.54 8.36 13.50
CA ALA A 68 4.58 7.44 13.05
C ALA A 68 3.92 6.19 12.46
N TYR A 69 4.63 5.48 11.61
CA TYR A 69 4.16 4.19 11.08
C TYR A 69 5.28 3.15 11.12
N SER A 70 4.90 1.89 11.04
CA SER A 70 5.80 0.74 11.05
C SER A 70 5.64 -0.06 9.77
N TRP A 71 6.74 -0.50 9.19
CA TRP A 71 6.76 -1.44 8.07
C TRP A 71 6.50 -2.89 8.50
N LYS A 72 6.59 -3.19 9.81
CA LYS A 72 6.31 -4.53 10.29
C LYS A 72 4.84 -4.87 10.05
N THR A 73 4.59 -5.94 9.31
CA THR A 73 3.25 -6.35 8.88
C THR A 73 2.55 -5.37 7.94
N GLY A 74 3.28 -4.46 7.33
CA GLY A 74 2.77 -3.62 6.26
C GLY A 74 2.34 -4.46 5.06
N ILE A 75 1.50 -3.87 4.21
CA ILE A 75 1.09 -4.48 2.93
C ILE A 75 1.73 -3.66 1.81
N MET A 76 2.52 -4.34 0.98
CA MET A 76 3.10 -3.75 -0.22
C MET A 76 2.19 -4.01 -1.41
N ASP A 77 1.67 -2.93 -1.97
CA ASP A 77 0.85 -2.94 -3.18
C ASP A 77 1.60 -2.31 -4.35
N TRP A 78 1.10 -2.55 -5.56
CA TRP A 78 1.67 -2.07 -6.81
C TRP A 78 0.72 -1.12 -7.49
N GLU A 79 1.24 0.00 -7.93
CA GLU A 79 0.54 0.89 -8.84
C GLU A 79 1.21 0.87 -10.21
N GLY A 80 0.45 1.09 -11.26
CA GLY A 80 0.95 1.05 -12.63
C GLY A 80 0.25 2.02 -13.56
N TYR A 81 0.93 2.36 -14.63
CA TYR A 81 0.36 3.16 -15.72
C TYR A 81 -0.44 2.26 -16.66
N GLY A 82 -1.66 2.66 -16.99
CA GLY A 82 -2.49 1.99 -17.97
C GLY A 82 -2.78 2.87 -19.18
N ILE A 83 -2.73 2.28 -20.37
CA ILE A 83 -3.12 2.96 -21.61
C ILE A 83 -4.49 2.42 -22.03
N PRO A 84 -5.56 3.23 -22.02
CA PRO A 84 -6.88 2.79 -22.42
C PRO A 84 -6.90 2.27 -23.86
N LYS A 85 -7.73 1.24 -24.11
CA LYS A 85 -7.96 0.74 -25.46
C LYS A 85 -8.51 1.87 -26.35
N GLY A 86 -7.90 2.08 -27.50
CA GLY A 86 -8.30 3.13 -28.44
C GLY A 86 -7.64 4.49 -28.20
N ALA A 87 -6.70 4.60 -27.27
CA ALA A 87 -5.90 5.83 -27.11
C ALA A 87 -5.20 6.22 -28.40
N LYS A 88 -5.38 7.46 -28.84
CA LYS A 88 -4.87 7.96 -30.14
C LYS A 88 -3.33 7.99 -30.19
N ASN A 89 -2.68 8.25 -29.07
CA ASN A 89 -1.22 8.42 -28.96
C ASN A 89 -0.57 7.25 -28.20
N LYS A 90 -1.00 6.01 -28.45
CA LYS A 90 -0.52 4.83 -27.74
C LYS A 90 1.00 4.72 -27.72
N ASP A 91 1.66 4.89 -28.88
CA ASP A 91 3.12 4.70 -29.01
C ASP A 91 3.89 5.80 -28.23
N LEU A 92 3.39 7.03 -28.27
CA LEU A 92 3.95 8.11 -27.46
C LEU A 92 3.76 7.84 -25.96
N ALA A 93 2.59 7.35 -25.55
CA ALA A 93 2.34 6.99 -24.16
C ALA A 93 3.23 5.83 -23.71
N MET A 94 3.45 4.81 -24.55
CA MET A 94 4.39 3.74 -24.24
C MET A 94 5.82 4.23 -24.09
N SER A 95 6.27 5.14 -24.97
CA SER A 95 7.60 5.74 -24.87
C SER A 95 7.75 6.57 -23.60
N TYR A 96 6.71 7.32 -23.24
CA TYR A 96 6.69 8.10 -21.99
C TYR A 96 6.78 7.18 -20.76
N ILE A 97 5.98 6.12 -20.71
CA ILE A 97 6.03 5.14 -19.61
C ILE A 97 7.42 4.52 -19.51
N ALA A 98 8.00 4.10 -20.64
CA ALA A 98 9.33 3.51 -20.66
C ALA A 98 10.40 4.47 -20.12
N GLU A 99 10.29 5.74 -20.41
CA GLU A 99 11.18 6.79 -19.89
C GLU A 99 11.01 6.95 -18.38
N MET A 100 9.76 7.06 -17.91
CA MET A 100 9.45 7.22 -16.48
C MET A 100 9.87 6.01 -15.63
N MET A 101 10.04 4.83 -16.23
CA MET A 101 10.52 3.62 -15.53
C MET A 101 12.04 3.57 -15.38
N LYS A 102 12.79 4.52 -15.92
CA LYS A 102 14.23 4.61 -15.69
C LYS A 102 14.53 4.97 -14.23
N PRO A 103 15.58 4.40 -13.63
CA PRO A 103 15.88 4.62 -12.22
C PRO A 103 16.12 6.10 -11.87
N GLU A 104 16.67 6.89 -12.79
CA GLU A 104 16.92 8.32 -12.59
C GLU A 104 15.62 9.10 -12.37
N TYR A 105 14.59 8.85 -13.20
CA TYR A 105 13.30 9.53 -13.05
C TYR A 105 12.50 9.03 -11.86
N MET A 106 12.59 7.74 -11.54
CA MET A 106 11.99 7.21 -10.32
C MET A 106 12.63 7.81 -9.06
N ALA A 107 13.94 8.01 -9.07
CA ALA A 107 14.64 8.69 -7.97
C ALA A 107 14.19 10.15 -7.82
N GLU A 108 14.03 10.87 -8.94
CA GLU A 108 13.49 12.23 -8.91
C GLU A 108 12.08 12.29 -8.37
N PHE A 109 11.18 11.43 -8.84
CA PHE A 109 9.81 11.34 -8.35
C PHE A 109 9.73 11.08 -6.84
N ALA A 110 10.58 10.20 -6.34
CA ALA A 110 10.63 9.84 -4.92
C ALA A 110 11.10 10.98 -4.00
N LYS A 111 11.60 12.09 -4.54
CA LYS A 111 11.88 13.30 -3.74
C LYS A 111 10.59 13.98 -3.25
N TYR A 112 9.52 13.84 -4.01
CA TYR A 112 8.25 14.52 -3.74
C TYR A 112 7.21 13.64 -3.02
N ILE A 113 7.35 12.32 -3.09
CA ILE A 113 6.43 11.39 -2.45
C ILE A 113 7.18 10.14 -1.99
N THR A 114 6.78 9.61 -0.84
CA THR A 114 7.40 8.42 -0.24
C THR A 114 6.81 7.09 -0.73
N TYR A 115 6.25 7.07 -1.93
CA TYR A 115 5.94 5.82 -2.61
C TYR A 115 7.20 5.27 -3.26
N GLY A 116 7.54 4.03 -2.92
CA GLY A 116 8.83 3.47 -3.30
C GLY A 116 8.95 3.23 -4.80
N PRO A 117 10.15 3.44 -5.37
CA PRO A 117 10.44 3.05 -6.74
C PRO A 117 10.28 1.54 -6.91
N THR A 118 9.74 1.13 -8.05
CA THR A 118 9.64 -0.28 -8.45
C THR A 118 10.91 -0.81 -9.10
N ASN A 119 11.84 0.08 -9.47
CA ASN A 119 13.13 -0.28 -10.05
C ASN A 119 14.23 -0.22 -8.98
N ASN A 120 14.69 -1.39 -8.53
CA ASN A 120 15.70 -1.52 -7.47
C ASN A 120 17.06 -0.87 -7.81
N LYS A 121 17.33 -0.62 -9.10
CA LYS A 121 18.54 0.12 -9.51
C LYS A 121 18.64 1.51 -8.89
N VAL A 122 17.53 2.10 -8.47
CA VAL A 122 17.54 3.37 -7.71
C VAL A 122 18.40 3.25 -6.46
N TYR A 123 18.29 2.13 -5.73
CA TYR A 123 19.06 1.86 -4.52
C TYR A 123 20.48 1.36 -4.84
N GLU A 124 20.59 0.43 -5.77
CA GLU A 124 21.86 -0.18 -6.17
C GLU A 124 22.88 0.84 -6.70
N LEU A 125 22.40 1.84 -7.46
CA LEU A 125 23.22 2.90 -8.04
C LEU A 125 23.37 4.13 -7.15
N GLY A 126 22.77 4.13 -5.96
CA GLY A 126 22.83 5.26 -5.03
C GLY A 126 22.21 6.55 -5.58
N LEU A 127 21.16 6.46 -6.40
CA LEU A 127 20.50 7.61 -7.01
C LEU A 127 19.62 8.40 -6.05
N MET A 128 19.44 7.89 -4.83
CA MET A 128 18.66 8.50 -3.76
C MET A 128 19.50 8.59 -2.51
N GLU A 129 19.38 9.70 -1.77
CA GLU A 129 20.00 9.82 -0.47
C GLU A 129 19.56 8.70 0.47
N GLU A 130 20.49 8.13 1.24
CA GLU A 130 20.24 6.99 2.13
C GLU A 130 19.13 7.27 3.15
N SER A 131 19.10 8.47 3.71
CA SER A 131 18.06 8.92 4.63
C SER A 131 16.66 8.88 4.01
N ARG A 132 16.55 9.26 2.73
CA ARG A 132 15.32 9.22 1.96
C ARG A 132 14.97 7.80 1.52
N ALA A 133 15.96 7.04 1.07
CA ALA A 133 15.80 5.64 0.66
C ALA A 133 15.18 4.79 1.78
N ARG A 134 15.62 4.97 3.03
CA ARG A 134 15.08 4.28 4.21
C ARG A 134 13.64 4.62 4.54
N GLN A 135 13.08 5.68 3.98
CA GLN A 135 11.66 6.02 4.12
C GLN A 135 10.77 5.33 3.08
N MET A 136 11.34 4.65 2.10
CA MET A 136 10.59 4.03 1.01
C MET A 136 10.09 2.63 1.39
N PRO A 137 8.83 2.27 1.06
CA PRO A 137 8.32 0.91 1.28
C PRO A 137 9.13 -0.15 0.54
N SER A 138 9.63 0.16 -0.67
CA SER A 138 10.42 -0.76 -1.50
C SER A 138 11.90 -0.83 -1.13
N HIS A 139 12.39 -0.04 -0.14
CA HIS A 139 13.74 -0.23 0.35
C HIS A 139 13.93 -1.67 0.89
N PRO A 140 15.04 -2.36 0.57
CA PRO A 140 15.22 -3.77 0.94
C PRO A 140 14.98 -4.06 2.43
N ASP A 141 15.40 -3.16 3.32
CA ASP A 141 15.19 -3.32 4.76
C ASP A 141 13.73 -3.20 5.19
N ASN A 142 12.92 -2.42 4.46
CA ASN A 142 11.49 -2.25 4.75
C ASN A 142 10.66 -3.36 4.06
N ALA A 143 10.98 -3.66 2.80
CA ALA A 143 10.27 -4.63 1.99
C ALA A 143 10.20 -6.02 2.63
N LYS A 144 11.29 -6.48 3.26
CA LYS A 144 11.36 -7.80 3.93
C LYS A 144 10.37 -7.98 5.09
N HIS A 145 9.80 -6.90 5.60
CA HIS A 145 8.85 -6.90 6.71
C HIS A 145 7.39 -6.75 6.27
N GLN A 146 7.15 -6.65 4.98
CA GLN A 146 5.84 -6.40 4.41
C GLN A 146 5.30 -7.65 3.70
N LEU A 147 3.98 -7.77 3.67
CA LEU A 147 3.27 -8.74 2.85
C LEU A 147 3.06 -8.15 1.45
N THR A 148 3.65 -8.76 0.44
CA THR A 148 3.39 -8.36 -0.94
C THR A 148 2.06 -8.91 -1.42
N ILE A 149 1.23 -8.07 -2.02
CA ILE A 149 -0.05 -8.47 -2.61
C ILE A 149 0.18 -9.50 -3.72
N LYS A 150 -0.54 -10.64 -3.64
CA LYS A 150 -0.55 -11.67 -4.68
C LYS A 150 -1.77 -11.51 -5.58
N THR A 151 -1.56 -11.03 -6.78
CA THR A 151 -2.61 -10.79 -7.79
C THR A 151 -3.42 -12.03 -8.11
N GLU A 152 -2.80 -13.22 -8.11
CA GLU A 152 -3.46 -14.50 -8.36
C GLU A 152 -4.50 -14.82 -7.29
N TRP A 153 -4.20 -14.51 -6.03
CA TRP A 153 -5.15 -14.68 -4.94
C TRP A 153 -6.35 -13.76 -5.13
N TYR A 154 -6.11 -12.49 -5.45
CA TYR A 154 -7.19 -11.54 -5.71
C TYR A 154 -8.02 -11.93 -6.92
N ALA A 155 -7.42 -12.42 -7.98
CA ALA A 155 -8.14 -12.92 -9.15
C ALA A 155 -9.09 -14.09 -8.80
N LYS A 156 -8.69 -14.94 -7.86
CA LYS A 156 -9.47 -16.10 -7.42
C LYS A 156 -10.54 -15.76 -6.38
N TRP A 157 -10.17 -14.97 -5.37
CA TRP A 157 -10.93 -14.87 -4.12
C TRP A 157 -11.60 -13.52 -3.87
N ARG A 158 -11.22 -12.45 -4.59
CA ARG A 158 -11.69 -11.09 -4.31
C ARG A 158 -13.20 -10.97 -4.16
N THR A 159 -13.96 -11.52 -5.11
CA THR A 159 -15.43 -11.42 -5.10
C THR A 159 -15.98 -12.09 -3.84
N ARG A 160 -15.61 -13.35 -3.61
CA ARG A 160 -16.09 -14.11 -2.47
C ARG A 160 -15.68 -13.50 -1.13
N ALA A 161 -14.42 -13.10 -1.00
CA ALA A 161 -13.92 -12.45 0.20
C ALA A 161 -14.64 -11.11 0.48
N SER A 162 -15.00 -10.35 -0.56
CA SER A 162 -15.77 -9.11 -0.41
C SER A 162 -17.20 -9.37 0.03
N GLU A 163 -17.84 -10.43 -0.46
CA GLU A 163 -19.17 -10.86 0.00
C GLU A 163 -19.13 -11.22 1.49
N MET A 164 -18.22 -12.12 1.89
CA MET A 164 -18.03 -12.55 3.27
C MET A 164 -17.75 -11.35 4.20
N TYR A 165 -16.89 -10.41 3.75
CA TYR A 165 -16.61 -9.18 4.50
C TYR A 165 -17.88 -8.32 4.66
N THR A 166 -18.68 -8.19 3.61
CA THR A 166 -19.94 -7.41 3.67
C THR A 166 -20.93 -8.04 4.64
N GLU A 167 -21.06 -9.37 4.62
CA GLU A 167 -21.87 -10.12 5.58
C GLU A 167 -21.41 -9.85 7.01
N MET A 168 -20.11 -9.99 7.29
CA MET A 168 -19.50 -9.70 8.59
C MET A 168 -19.74 -8.26 9.06
N MET A 169 -19.79 -7.29 8.14
CA MET A 169 -20.06 -5.89 8.50
C MET A 169 -21.49 -5.64 8.93
N THR A 170 -22.46 -6.46 8.50
CA THR A 170 -23.89 -6.34 8.85
C THR A 170 -24.27 -7.03 10.17
N GLU A 171 -23.40 -7.84 10.72
CA GLU A 171 -23.50 -8.43 12.06
C GLU A 171 -23.28 -7.37 13.16
#